data_fad962f9f51af01901fb68d8b69af8a5
#
_entry.id   fad962f9f51af01901fb68d8b69af8a5
#
_cell.length_a   1.000
_cell.length_b   1.000
_cell.length_c   1.000
_cell.angle_alpha   90.00
_cell.angle_beta   90.00
_cell.angle_gamma   90.00
#
_symmetry.space_group_name_H-M   'P 1'
#
loop_
_entity.id
_entity.type
_entity.pdbx_description
1 polymer ?
#
loop_
_entity_poly.entity_id
_entity_poly.type
_entity_poly.pdbx_seq_one_letter_code
_entity_poly.pdbx_strand_id
1 'polypeptide(L)'
;SWDFGDGSTSTEQNPIHTYEEDGTYSVSLTVTDENSLVDTYTGAIVVSATATFISLAPGYMSINLDINLEPTGELILQMGNLNNPIYGISLRIAYDSSNVLFVGATEYENGFFFGSEAISFVNDVSSVIHLATTSTSGSGVSGSGILYKLEFEGHSEGSHIVEILPDFLFFYDSTGSEITIPNLITYSATINVECIGEFDECGDCNGGGIEEGACDCEGNVEDCAGECGGSAYVDECDICDDNSDNDCTQDCLGVWGGDAVEDMCGTCDNDPSNDCVQDDCGEWGGDGNCDINGIPVDWIRNYNITTGGDIAFCVQPTNDGGFILSGAANYQGMLLKTDSQGVLEWSQIYEKGVDDVLNSVIQSSDGGFVATGYYTNPFPGMVDLWIIKTDESGNIQWEESYGTNNKNNWGSDIIEYSDGGYVVTGTKNDDGDNANATLRKYNSGGSLLWSETYSSSDYDEGISLIETSDGNFVLVGFSGTSHGAYKHFMVKVDADGNEIWKKRFGTNTQQSLNAVCESPDGNYVAAGYCNNYSNAYIVQRESNSGDMQWDNCYDNNGYEWINDIIPASDGGYYLLDKYFYLIKADENGDIVWSVELDYANQSLIELDDGTLILAGNESSIWLFPLDPSNID
;
A
#
# COMPACT_ATOMS: atom_id res chain seq x y z
N SER A 1 24.78 7.91 44.38
CA SER A 1 23.87 7.51 45.45
C SER A 1 22.46 7.96 45.14
N TRP A 2 21.50 7.13 45.47
CA TRP A 2 20.07 7.41 45.37
C TRP A 2 19.50 8.01 46.66
N ASP A 3 18.60 8.96 46.51
CA ASP A 3 17.68 9.42 47.54
C ASP A 3 16.26 9.24 47.02
N PHE A 4 15.43 8.43 47.68
CA PHE A 4 14.11 8.07 47.20
C PHE A 4 13.01 9.08 47.60
N GLY A 5 13.38 10.14 48.29
CA GLY A 5 12.46 11.22 48.66
C GLY A 5 11.52 10.89 49.82
N ASP A 6 11.59 9.70 50.39
CA ASP A 6 10.89 9.25 51.61
C ASP A 6 11.81 9.18 52.84
N GLY A 7 13.05 9.60 52.65
CA GLY A 7 14.09 9.55 53.67
C GLY A 7 15.01 8.34 53.60
N SER A 8 14.74 7.41 52.68
CA SER A 8 15.62 6.28 52.38
C SER A 8 16.60 6.59 51.26
N THR A 9 17.76 5.95 51.30
CA THR A 9 18.83 6.14 50.31
C THR A 9 19.47 4.81 49.95
N SER A 10 20.09 4.73 48.75
CA SER A 10 20.88 3.57 48.30
C SER A 10 22.16 4.01 47.62
N THR A 11 23.18 3.16 47.67
CA THR A 11 24.43 3.30 46.90
C THR A 11 24.59 2.20 45.85
N GLU A 12 23.60 1.34 45.70
CA GLU A 12 23.57 0.32 44.66
C GLU A 12 23.40 0.95 43.29
N GLN A 13 23.94 0.35 42.27
CA GLN A 13 23.85 0.83 40.90
C GLN A 13 22.40 0.79 40.40
N ASN A 14 21.68 -0.28 40.70
CA ASN A 14 20.29 -0.50 40.32
C ASN A 14 19.49 -0.93 41.57
N PRO A 15 19.11 0.01 42.46
CA PRO A 15 18.44 -0.33 43.71
C PRO A 15 16.95 -0.65 43.47
N ILE A 16 16.42 -1.61 44.25
CA ILE A 16 14.97 -1.81 44.38
C ILE A 16 14.52 -1.09 45.62
N HIS A 17 13.49 -0.23 45.51
CA HIS A 17 12.91 0.48 46.61
C HIS A 17 11.38 0.31 46.65
N THR A 18 10.81 0.22 47.87
CA THR A 18 9.37 0.08 48.08
C THR A 18 8.89 1.23 48.97
N TYR A 19 7.91 1.97 48.50
CA TYR A 19 7.25 3.03 49.26
C TYR A 19 6.09 2.45 50.07
N GLU A 20 6.00 2.80 51.34
CA GLU A 20 4.95 2.30 52.24
C GLU A 20 3.66 3.13 52.21
N GLU A 21 3.71 4.36 51.75
CA GLU A 21 2.57 5.29 51.75
C GLU A 21 2.34 5.88 50.36
N ASP A 22 1.09 6.19 50.04
CA ASP A 22 0.74 6.93 48.83
C ASP A 22 1.30 8.35 48.89
N GLY A 23 1.90 8.83 47.83
CA GLY A 23 2.47 10.17 47.78
C GLY A 23 3.23 10.47 46.50
N THR A 24 3.68 11.71 46.39
CA THR A 24 4.63 12.09 45.34
C THR A 24 6.00 12.26 45.96
N TYR A 25 6.93 11.43 45.56
CA TYR A 25 8.29 11.40 46.08
C TYR A 25 9.26 11.99 45.06
N SER A 26 10.16 12.85 45.51
CA SER A 26 11.22 13.41 44.69
C SER A 26 12.45 12.52 44.78
N VAL A 27 12.64 11.66 43.78
CA VAL A 27 13.78 10.74 43.75
C VAL A 27 14.95 11.42 43.06
N SER A 28 16.14 11.34 43.67
CA SER A 28 17.34 11.88 43.08
C SER A 28 18.48 10.85 43.01
N LEU A 29 19.20 10.85 41.92
CA LEU A 29 20.46 10.12 41.72
C LEU A 29 21.61 11.14 41.69
N THR A 30 22.54 10.99 42.61
CA THR A 30 23.77 11.76 42.62
C THR A 30 24.93 10.87 42.21
N VAL A 31 25.58 11.20 41.13
CA VAL A 31 26.77 10.53 40.59
C VAL A 31 27.99 11.40 40.89
N THR A 32 29.08 10.78 41.33
CA THR A 32 30.34 11.47 41.61
C THR A 32 31.45 10.72 40.88
N ASP A 33 32.16 11.41 40.01
CA ASP A 33 33.30 10.83 39.29
C ASP A 33 34.56 10.71 40.17
N GLU A 34 35.62 10.11 39.62
CA GLU A 34 36.90 9.94 40.31
C GLU A 34 37.64 11.26 40.59
N ASN A 35 37.23 12.36 39.90
CA ASN A 35 37.77 13.71 40.11
C ASN A 35 36.93 14.51 41.11
N SER A 36 35.93 13.87 41.75
CA SER A 36 34.97 14.49 42.68
C SER A 36 34.02 15.51 42.03
N LEU A 37 33.82 15.42 40.73
CA LEU A 37 32.75 16.14 40.06
C LEU A 37 31.42 15.46 40.40
N VAL A 38 30.41 16.24 40.72
CA VAL A 38 29.11 15.73 41.17
C VAL A 38 28.04 16.22 40.22
N ASP A 39 27.24 15.29 39.70
CA ASP A 39 26.00 15.60 39.01
C ASP A 39 24.82 14.93 39.68
N THR A 40 23.65 15.60 39.67
CA THR A 40 22.45 15.12 40.33
C THR A 40 21.23 15.23 39.42
N TYR A 41 20.66 14.11 39.12
CA TYR A 41 19.37 14.01 38.44
C TYR A 41 18.26 13.83 39.43
N THR A 42 17.12 14.57 39.25
CA THR A 42 15.96 14.47 40.13
C THR A 42 14.69 14.26 39.33
N GLY A 43 13.92 13.24 39.68
CA GLY A 43 12.61 12.91 39.09
C GLY A 43 11.54 12.78 40.18
N ALA A 44 10.28 12.95 39.81
CA ALA A 44 9.16 12.72 40.72
C ALA A 44 8.53 11.35 40.45
N ILE A 45 8.29 10.58 41.53
CA ILE A 45 7.54 9.33 41.49
C ILE A 45 6.23 9.53 42.25
N VAL A 46 5.10 9.20 41.60
CA VAL A 46 3.78 9.15 42.24
C VAL A 46 3.50 7.71 42.66
N VAL A 47 3.37 7.48 43.97
CA VAL A 47 3.00 6.19 44.52
C VAL A 47 1.53 6.22 44.91
N SER A 48 0.74 5.29 44.36
CA SER A 48 -0.68 5.13 44.71
C SER A 48 -1.03 3.64 44.76
N ALA A 49 -1.41 3.20 45.94
CA ALA A 49 -1.79 1.78 46.16
C ALA A 49 -3.12 1.40 45.50
N THR A 50 -3.87 2.35 44.96
CA THR A 50 -5.22 2.13 44.45
C THR A 50 -5.40 2.51 42.97
N ALA A 51 -4.50 3.27 42.37
CA ALA A 51 -4.61 3.66 40.96
C ALA A 51 -4.09 2.55 40.03
N THR A 52 -4.87 2.22 39.01
CA THR A 52 -4.38 1.40 37.90
C THR A 52 -3.44 2.27 37.07
N PHE A 53 -2.31 1.72 36.67
CA PHE A 53 -1.37 2.44 35.78
C PHE A 53 -0.89 1.56 34.62
N ILE A 54 -0.47 2.22 33.57
CA ILE A 54 0.32 1.63 32.48
C ILE A 54 1.56 2.51 32.28
N SER A 55 2.74 1.92 32.15
CA SER A 55 3.99 2.67 32.12
C SER A 55 5.02 2.03 31.20
N LEU A 56 5.93 2.86 30.71
CA LEU A 56 7.19 2.46 30.12
C LEU A 56 8.29 2.50 31.19
N ALA A 57 9.02 1.42 31.34
CA ALA A 57 10.09 1.30 32.32
C ALA A 57 11.38 0.74 31.66
N PRO A 58 12.57 1.24 32.03
CA PRO A 58 12.75 2.38 32.97
C PRO A 58 12.16 3.67 32.36
N GLY A 59 11.75 4.61 33.20
CA GLY A 59 11.27 5.92 32.75
C GLY A 59 12.35 6.77 32.05
N TYR A 60 13.58 6.31 32.11
CA TYR A 60 14.76 6.88 31.46
C TYR A 60 15.68 5.75 31.00
N MET A 61 16.15 5.79 29.77
CA MET A 61 17.06 4.81 29.18
C MET A 61 18.14 5.54 28.39
N SER A 62 19.40 5.09 28.51
CA SER A 62 20.50 5.58 27.67
C SER A 62 20.87 4.54 26.63
N ILE A 63 21.07 5.00 25.40
CA ILE A 63 21.61 4.23 24.29
C ILE A 63 22.98 4.82 23.93
N ASN A 64 24.01 3.97 23.86
CA ASN A 64 25.36 4.40 23.49
C ASN A 64 25.54 4.28 21.97
N LEU A 65 26.00 5.35 21.34
CA LEU A 65 26.32 5.43 19.90
C LEU A 65 27.71 4.87 19.54
N ASP A 66 28.40 4.17 20.42
CA ASP A 66 29.71 3.58 20.12
C ASP A 66 29.60 2.67 18.87
N ILE A 67 30.32 3.02 17.80
CA ILE A 67 30.35 2.29 16.53
C ILE A 67 30.74 0.80 16.66
N ASN A 68 31.37 0.41 17.76
CA ASN A 68 31.76 -0.96 18.05
C ASN A 68 30.70 -1.75 18.83
N LEU A 69 29.54 -1.14 19.13
CA LEU A 69 28.46 -1.73 19.91
C LEU A 69 27.15 -1.62 19.11
N GLU A 70 26.24 -2.55 19.38
CA GLU A 70 24.86 -2.41 18.86
C GLU A 70 24.18 -1.25 19.63
N PRO A 71 23.77 -0.15 18.95
CA PRO A 71 23.20 1.04 19.61
C PRO A 71 21.72 0.82 19.99
N THR A 72 21.42 -0.27 20.69
CA THR A 72 20.05 -0.66 21.04
C THR A 72 19.79 -0.59 22.54
N GLY A 73 18.52 -0.42 22.89
CA GLY A 73 18.04 -0.44 24.26
C GLY A 73 16.60 -0.93 24.37
N GLU A 74 16.23 -1.43 25.54
CA GLU A 74 14.91 -2.01 25.78
C GLU A 74 14.10 -1.15 26.79
N LEU A 75 12.84 -0.84 26.43
CA LEU A 75 11.81 -0.35 27.34
C LEU A 75 10.81 -1.46 27.65
N ILE A 76 10.36 -1.52 28.88
CA ILE A 76 9.36 -2.47 29.35
C ILE A 76 8.00 -1.77 29.43
N LEU A 77 7.04 -2.19 28.62
CA LEU A 77 5.65 -1.78 28.78
C LEU A 77 5.00 -2.67 29.86
N GLN A 78 4.53 -2.07 30.93
CA GLN A 78 3.95 -2.76 32.07
C GLN A 78 2.66 -2.12 32.56
N MET A 79 1.82 -2.91 33.21
CA MET A 79 0.59 -2.48 33.85
C MET A 79 0.58 -2.86 35.32
N GLY A 80 -0.03 -2.05 36.15
CA GLY A 80 -0.15 -2.33 37.56
C GLY A 80 -1.52 -2.00 38.17
N ASN A 81 -1.83 -2.69 39.25
CA ASN A 81 -3.03 -2.47 40.07
C ASN A 81 -4.37 -2.60 39.34
N LEU A 82 -4.43 -3.50 38.36
CA LEU A 82 -5.68 -3.76 37.63
C LEU A 82 -6.63 -4.61 38.48
N ASN A 83 -7.69 -4.00 39.00
CA ASN A 83 -8.61 -4.63 39.96
C ASN A 83 -9.65 -5.54 39.31
N ASN A 84 -10.07 -5.21 38.09
CA ASN A 84 -11.04 -6.02 37.31
C ASN A 84 -10.34 -6.73 36.16
N PRO A 85 -10.71 -7.97 35.84
CA PRO A 85 -10.09 -8.67 34.72
C PRO A 85 -10.43 -7.99 33.38
N ILE A 86 -9.40 -7.84 32.54
CA ILE A 86 -9.52 -7.46 31.14
C ILE A 86 -9.23 -8.67 30.25
N TYR A 87 -9.77 -8.68 29.05
CA TYR A 87 -9.64 -9.76 28.08
C TYR A 87 -8.90 -9.32 26.81
N GLY A 88 -8.73 -8.03 26.66
CA GLY A 88 -7.95 -7.41 25.59
C GLY A 88 -7.50 -6.01 25.96
N ILE A 89 -6.43 -5.57 25.31
CA ILE A 89 -5.88 -4.22 25.39
C ILE A 89 -5.43 -3.79 24.01
N SER A 90 -5.72 -2.55 23.64
CA SER A 90 -5.15 -1.90 22.46
C SER A 90 -4.63 -0.54 22.86
N LEU A 91 -3.41 -0.18 22.40
CA LEU A 91 -2.80 1.10 22.73
C LEU A 91 -1.86 1.58 21.63
N ARG A 92 -1.55 2.87 21.68
CA ARG A 92 -0.57 3.49 20.79
C ARG A 92 0.51 4.18 21.60
N ILE A 93 1.75 4.08 21.09
CA ILE A 93 2.94 4.71 21.68
C ILE A 93 3.57 5.59 20.60
N ALA A 94 3.70 6.87 20.87
CA ALA A 94 4.39 7.81 19.99
C ALA A 94 5.87 7.94 20.36
N TYR A 95 6.74 8.10 19.37
CA TYR A 95 8.16 8.35 19.53
C TYR A 95 8.71 9.22 18.39
N ASP A 96 9.93 9.73 18.51
CA ASP A 96 10.58 10.54 17.48
C ASP A 96 11.46 9.68 16.56
N SER A 97 10.90 9.25 15.44
CA SER A 97 11.59 8.39 14.48
C SER A 97 12.74 9.06 13.71
N SER A 98 12.93 10.36 13.85
CA SER A 98 14.09 11.05 13.24
C SER A 98 15.40 10.77 13.96
N ASN A 99 15.33 10.33 15.23
CA ASN A 99 16.49 10.17 16.08
C ASN A 99 16.58 8.81 16.78
N VAL A 100 15.46 8.10 16.85
CA VAL A 100 15.34 6.79 17.48
C VAL A 100 14.49 5.89 16.59
N LEU A 101 14.96 4.72 16.24
CA LEU A 101 14.23 3.72 15.46
C LEU A 101 13.59 2.68 16.38
N PHE A 102 12.33 2.38 16.21
CA PHE A 102 11.70 1.22 16.83
C PHE A 102 12.09 -0.06 16.06
N VAL A 103 12.79 -0.97 16.75
CA VAL A 103 13.29 -2.22 16.15
C VAL A 103 12.23 -3.32 16.25
N GLY A 104 11.48 -3.38 17.36
CA GLY A 104 10.47 -4.39 17.52
C GLY A 104 9.86 -4.44 18.92
N ALA A 105 8.82 -5.25 19.06
CA ALA A 105 8.23 -5.58 20.34
C ALA A 105 8.15 -7.10 20.50
N THR A 106 8.55 -7.58 21.67
CA THR A 106 8.43 -8.99 22.05
C THR A 106 7.54 -9.16 23.26
N GLU A 107 6.62 -10.13 23.19
CA GLU A 107 5.88 -10.54 24.39
C GLU A 107 6.85 -11.12 25.42
N TYR A 108 6.59 -10.84 26.68
CA TYR A 108 7.39 -11.42 27.73
C TYR A 108 7.02 -12.89 27.92
N GLU A 109 7.97 -13.83 27.74
CA GLU A 109 7.74 -15.28 27.77
C GLU A 109 7.01 -15.82 29.02
N ASN A 110 7.07 -15.07 30.14
CA ASN A 110 6.32 -15.29 31.36
C ASN A 110 5.40 -14.10 31.65
N GLY A 111 4.93 -13.41 30.63
CA GLY A 111 4.10 -12.22 30.73
C GLY A 111 2.87 -12.49 31.58
N PHE A 112 2.59 -11.58 32.47
CA PHE A 112 1.44 -11.63 33.36
C PHE A 112 0.13 -11.61 32.58
N PHE A 113 0.15 -10.98 31.39
CA PHE A 113 -1.01 -10.87 30.54
C PHE A 113 -0.95 -11.92 29.43
N PHE A 114 -2.02 -12.68 29.31
CA PHE A 114 -2.41 -13.54 28.19
C PHE A 114 -1.61 -14.82 27.95
N GLY A 115 -0.40 -14.98 28.47
CA GLY A 115 0.37 -16.24 28.35
C GLY A 115 0.49 -16.79 26.92
N SER A 116 0.66 -18.10 26.77
CA SER A 116 0.78 -18.79 25.45
C SER A 116 -0.53 -18.86 24.64
N GLU A 117 -1.62 -18.30 25.10
CA GLU A 117 -2.94 -18.32 24.46
C GLU A 117 -3.41 -16.91 24.10
N ALA A 118 -2.50 -15.98 23.86
CA ALA A 118 -2.79 -14.63 23.40
C ALA A 118 -2.59 -14.52 21.88
N ILE A 119 -3.37 -13.65 21.25
CA ILE A 119 -3.10 -13.14 19.91
C ILE A 119 -2.67 -11.70 20.06
N SER A 120 -1.50 -11.37 19.55
CA SER A 120 -0.91 -10.05 19.64
C SER A 120 -0.62 -9.49 18.26
N PHE A 121 -0.81 -8.19 18.13
CA PHE A 121 -0.52 -7.42 16.94
C PHE A 121 0.42 -6.27 17.31
N VAL A 122 1.48 -6.10 16.53
CA VAL A 122 2.44 -5.01 16.65
C VAL A 122 2.65 -4.41 15.27
N ASN A 123 2.46 -3.12 15.13
CA ASN A 123 2.71 -2.40 13.89
C ASN A 123 3.24 -1.01 14.19
N ASP A 124 4.24 -0.55 13.45
CA ASP A 124 4.79 0.80 13.55
C ASP A 124 4.42 1.58 12.27
N VAL A 125 3.69 2.66 12.44
CA VAL A 125 3.24 3.53 11.34
C VAL A 125 3.52 4.98 11.69
N SER A 126 4.41 5.62 10.93
CA SER A 126 4.68 7.05 11.05
C SER A 126 5.02 7.52 12.48
N SER A 127 5.99 6.86 13.12
CA SER A 127 6.44 7.16 14.50
C SER A 127 5.40 6.85 15.58
N VAL A 128 4.44 5.99 15.28
CA VAL A 128 3.43 5.52 16.23
C VAL A 128 3.38 4.00 16.24
N ILE A 129 3.74 3.39 17.36
CA ILE A 129 3.66 1.94 17.56
C ILE A 129 2.25 1.58 17.98
N HIS A 130 1.58 0.76 17.22
CA HIS A 130 0.27 0.21 17.54
C HIS A 130 0.45 -1.17 18.16
N LEU A 131 -0.07 -1.37 19.35
CA LEU A 131 -0.04 -2.64 20.07
C LEU A 131 -1.46 -3.06 20.41
N ALA A 132 -1.79 -4.30 20.13
CA ALA A 132 -3.04 -4.91 20.55
C ALA A 132 -2.82 -6.35 20.99
N THR A 133 -3.42 -6.74 22.08
CA THR A 133 -3.34 -8.13 22.59
C THR A 133 -4.70 -8.55 23.13
N THR A 134 -5.12 -9.77 22.80
CA THR A 134 -6.37 -10.37 23.27
C THR A 134 -6.16 -11.80 23.73
N SER A 135 -6.87 -12.20 24.79
CA SER A 135 -6.85 -13.57 25.29
C SER A 135 -7.74 -14.47 24.44
N THR A 136 -7.19 -15.60 23.98
CA THR A 136 -7.93 -16.66 23.28
C THR A 136 -8.48 -17.74 24.21
N SER A 137 -8.01 -17.81 25.45
CA SER A 137 -8.43 -18.83 26.45
C SER A 137 -9.78 -18.50 27.12
N GLY A 138 -10.31 -17.31 26.91
CA GLY A 138 -11.50 -16.83 27.60
C GLY A 138 -11.28 -16.50 29.09
N SER A 139 -10.02 -16.44 29.55
CA SER A 139 -9.65 -16.06 30.91
C SER A 139 -9.16 -14.61 30.90
N GLY A 140 -9.83 -13.73 31.63
CA GLY A 140 -9.37 -12.36 31.82
C GLY A 140 -8.20 -12.29 32.82
N VAL A 141 -7.42 -11.22 32.71
CA VAL A 141 -6.26 -10.95 33.58
C VAL A 141 -6.45 -9.71 34.41
N SER A 142 -5.96 -9.76 35.65
CA SER A 142 -5.98 -8.65 36.64
C SER A 142 -4.71 -8.68 37.48
N GLY A 143 -4.41 -7.56 38.16
CA GLY A 143 -3.21 -7.43 38.96
C GLY A 143 -2.15 -6.53 38.31
N SER A 144 -0.88 -6.96 38.33
CA SER A 144 0.25 -6.21 37.79
C SER A 144 1.18 -7.13 37.01
N GLY A 145 1.76 -6.64 35.94
CA GLY A 145 2.71 -7.42 35.12
C GLY A 145 3.23 -6.71 33.89
N ILE A 146 4.14 -7.36 33.20
CA ILE A 146 4.74 -6.88 31.97
C ILE A 146 3.88 -7.30 30.77
N LEU A 147 3.66 -6.37 29.85
CA LEU A 147 2.95 -6.61 28.57
C LEU A 147 3.95 -6.93 27.47
N TYR A 148 4.87 -6.00 27.18
CA TYR A 148 5.83 -6.09 26.11
C TYR A 148 7.20 -5.59 26.50
N LYS A 149 8.23 -6.11 25.84
CA LYS A 149 9.52 -5.47 25.69
C LYS A 149 9.54 -4.75 24.35
N LEU A 150 9.92 -3.48 24.36
CA LEU A 150 10.05 -2.62 23.21
C LEU A 150 11.53 -2.32 22.99
N GLU A 151 12.06 -2.65 21.83
CA GLU A 151 13.47 -2.44 21.48
C GLU A 151 13.59 -1.22 20.58
N PHE A 152 14.55 -0.35 20.89
CA PHE A 152 14.84 0.86 20.15
C PHE A 152 16.33 0.93 19.82
N GLU A 153 16.64 1.48 18.65
CA GLU A 153 17.98 1.80 18.19
C GLU A 153 18.16 3.32 18.13
N GLY A 154 19.30 3.83 18.62
CA GLY A 154 19.62 5.25 18.60
C GLY A 154 20.39 5.64 17.36
N HIS A 155 19.99 6.75 16.71
CA HIS A 155 20.60 7.23 15.48
C HIS A 155 21.33 8.57 15.62
N SER A 156 20.94 9.40 16.56
CA SER A 156 21.58 10.69 16.83
C SER A 156 21.44 11.09 18.29
N GLU A 157 22.43 11.87 18.78
CA GLU A 157 22.41 12.34 20.17
C GLU A 157 21.19 13.20 20.49
N GLY A 158 20.65 12.99 21.67
CA GLY A 158 19.55 13.77 22.22
C GLY A 158 18.69 13.01 23.20
N SER A 159 17.72 13.72 23.75
CA SER A 159 16.72 13.16 24.68
C SER A 159 15.38 13.10 23.99
N HIS A 160 14.84 11.91 23.81
CA HIS A 160 13.63 11.63 23.04
C HIS A 160 12.56 11.02 23.94
N ILE A 161 11.35 11.57 23.90
CA ILE A 161 10.22 11.09 24.68
C ILE A 161 9.52 9.96 23.94
N VAL A 162 9.25 8.87 24.65
CA VAL A 162 8.37 7.78 24.19
C VAL A 162 7.11 7.84 25.05
N GLU A 163 5.98 8.13 24.42
CA GLU A 163 4.74 8.47 25.11
C GLU A 163 3.61 7.50 24.79
N ILE A 164 2.95 6.99 25.83
CA ILE A 164 1.68 6.26 25.68
C ILE A 164 0.57 7.27 25.42
N LEU A 165 -0.13 7.15 24.30
CA LEU A 165 -1.21 8.06 23.90
C LEU A 165 -2.51 7.70 24.61
N PRO A 166 -2.99 8.51 25.61
CA PRO A 166 -4.15 8.15 26.42
C PRO A 166 -5.46 8.05 25.63
N ASP A 167 -5.61 8.84 24.56
CA ASP A 167 -6.80 8.86 23.72
C ASP A 167 -6.93 7.60 22.85
N PHE A 168 -5.87 6.80 22.77
CA PHE A 168 -5.79 5.56 21.98
C PHE A 168 -5.44 4.36 22.87
N LEU A 169 -5.92 4.35 24.10
CA LEU A 169 -5.71 3.28 25.07
C LEU A 169 -7.07 2.68 25.45
N PHE A 170 -7.35 1.48 24.94
CA PHE A 170 -8.62 0.80 25.06
C PHE A 170 -8.48 -0.54 25.77
N PHE A 171 -9.46 -0.89 26.58
CA PHE A 171 -9.56 -2.16 27.29
C PHE A 171 -10.86 -2.87 26.93
N TYR A 172 -10.83 -4.18 26.89
CA TYR A 172 -11.97 -4.97 26.44
C TYR A 172 -12.37 -6.03 27.45
N ASP A 173 -13.67 -6.29 27.57
CA ASP A 173 -14.24 -7.35 28.38
C ASP A 173 -14.28 -8.70 27.64
N SER A 174 -14.87 -9.73 28.27
CA SER A 174 -15.01 -11.09 27.68
C SER A 174 -15.91 -11.15 26.45
N THR A 175 -16.64 -10.09 26.12
CA THR A 175 -17.50 -10.01 24.94
C THR A 175 -16.86 -9.22 23.80
N GLY A 176 -15.65 -8.67 24.02
CA GLY A 176 -15.00 -7.76 23.11
C GLY A 176 -15.51 -6.30 23.20
N SER A 177 -16.35 -6.00 24.19
CA SER A 177 -16.86 -4.64 24.39
C SER A 177 -15.84 -3.81 25.15
N GLU A 178 -15.67 -2.55 24.74
CA GLU A 178 -14.78 -1.60 25.41
C GLU A 178 -15.24 -1.33 26.85
N ILE A 179 -14.27 -1.28 27.77
CA ILE A 179 -14.50 -0.94 29.18
C ILE A 179 -13.61 0.23 29.62
N THR A 180 -14.16 1.09 30.44
CA THR A 180 -13.40 2.19 31.05
C THR A 180 -12.72 1.74 32.34
N ILE A 181 -11.42 1.99 32.46
CA ILE A 181 -10.65 1.80 33.68
C ILE A 181 -10.66 3.13 34.45
N PRO A 182 -11.32 3.23 35.61
CA PRO A 182 -11.37 4.48 36.35
C PRO A 182 -9.99 4.80 36.97
N ASN A 183 -9.63 6.10 36.98
CA ASN A 183 -8.37 6.61 37.51
C ASN A 183 -7.10 5.97 36.94
N LEU A 184 -7.14 5.61 35.65
CA LEU A 184 -5.97 5.11 34.93
C LEU A 184 -4.92 6.23 34.77
N ILE A 185 -3.67 5.92 35.05
CA ILE A 185 -2.54 6.83 34.92
C ILE A 185 -1.57 6.24 33.88
N THR A 186 -1.10 7.05 32.96
CA THR A 186 -0.06 6.68 31.99
C THR A 186 1.27 7.35 32.34
N TYR A 187 2.37 6.62 32.15
CA TYR A 187 3.72 7.15 32.35
C TYR A 187 4.55 6.91 31.09
N SER A 188 5.13 7.99 30.60
CA SER A 188 6.06 8.00 29.46
C SER A 188 7.48 7.63 29.88
N ALA A 189 8.35 7.35 28.93
CA ALA A 189 9.78 7.18 29.12
C ALA A 189 10.58 8.20 28.30
N THR A 190 11.83 8.40 28.67
CA THR A 190 12.80 9.18 27.90
C THR A 190 13.95 8.28 27.48
N ILE A 191 14.27 8.26 26.20
CA ILE A 191 15.46 7.65 25.65
C ILE A 191 16.51 8.75 25.46
N ASN A 192 17.65 8.60 26.11
CA ASN A 192 18.79 9.49 25.91
C ASN A 192 19.84 8.76 25.07
N VAL A 193 20.08 9.27 23.88
CA VAL A 193 21.07 8.77 22.97
C VAL A 193 22.34 9.61 23.15
N GLU A 194 23.45 8.98 23.50
CA GLU A 194 24.70 9.67 23.85
C GLU A 194 25.93 8.85 23.44
N CYS A 195 27.01 9.54 23.14
CA CYS A 195 28.30 8.93 22.99
C CYS A 195 29.01 8.82 24.35
N ILE A 196 29.25 7.60 24.82
CA ILE A 196 30.06 7.35 26.02
C ILE A 196 31.51 7.16 25.57
N GLY A 197 32.14 8.24 25.12
CA GLY A 197 33.52 8.25 24.63
C GLY A 197 33.89 9.60 24.04
N GLU A 198 34.79 9.58 23.09
CA GLU A 198 35.15 10.78 22.33
C GLU A 198 34.71 10.57 20.88
N PHE A 199 34.20 11.63 20.27
CA PHE A 199 33.98 11.64 18.84
C PHE A 199 35.34 11.72 18.14
N ASP A 200 35.52 10.92 17.11
CA ASP A 200 36.65 11.06 16.22
C ASP A 200 36.51 12.34 15.36
N GLU A 201 37.44 12.59 14.49
CA GLU A 201 37.44 13.75 13.59
C GLU A 201 36.32 13.70 12.55
N CYS A 202 35.66 12.53 12.38
CA CYS A 202 34.51 12.34 11.52
C CYS A 202 33.17 12.53 12.23
N GLY A 203 33.20 12.66 13.56
CA GLY A 203 32.00 12.78 14.37
C GLY A 203 31.41 11.44 14.78
N ASP A 204 32.11 10.33 14.54
CA ASP A 204 31.69 9.00 14.95
C ASP A 204 32.16 8.71 16.39
N CYS A 205 31.24 8.24 17.22
CA CYS A 205 31.52 7.92 18.61
C CYS A 205 32.47 6.71 18.70
N ASN A 206 33.68 6.92 19.26
CA ASN A 206 34.76 5.95 19.33
C ASN A 206 35.17 5.38 17.95
N GLY A 207 34.97 6.15 16.90
CA GLY A 207 35.34 5.81 15.54
C GLY A 207 36.87 5.76 15.35
N GLY A 208 37.29 5.31 14.17
CA GLY A 208 38.69 5.22 13.80
C GLY A 208 39.26 6.45 13.12
N GLY A 209 38.43 7.49 12.94
CA GLY A 209 38.78 8.67 12.14
C GLY A 209 38.79 8.40 10.63
N ILE A 210 39.44 9.29 9.90
CA ILE A 210 39.58 9.18 8.44
C ILE A 210 40.31 7.91 8.07
N GLU A 211 39.73 7.06 7.20
CA GLU A 211 40.32 5.80 6.74
C GLU A 211 41.66 6.01 6.05
N GLU A 212 42.59 5.02 6.16
CA GLU A 212 43.89 5.10 5.52
C GLU A 212 43.78 5.18 3.99
N GLY A 213 44.11 6.35 3.45
CA GLY A 213 44.03 6.65 2.01
C GLY A 213 42.88 7.55 1.62
N ALA A 214 41.95 7.83 2.53
CA ALA A 214 40.94 8.87 2.39
C ALA A 214 41.51 10.22 2.88
N CYS A 215 40.93 11.30 2.45
CA CYS A 215 41.30 12.65 2.86
C CYS A 215 40.23 13.34 3.70
N ASP A 216 39.02 12.74 3.81
CA ASP A 216 37.93 13.20 4.67
C ASP A 216 37.14 12.02 5.23
N CYS A 217 36.15 12.35 6.02
CA CYS A 217 35.29 11.40 6.71
C CYS A 217 34.23 10.73 5.83
N GLU A 218 34.03 11.19 4.63
CA GLU A 218 33.13 10.60 3.66
C GLU A 218 33.82 9.52 2.82
N GLY A 219 35.11 9.25 3.10
CA GLY A 219 35.91 8.29 2.37
C GLY A 219 36.40 8.81 1.03
N ASN A 220 36.33 10.14 0.82
CA ASN A 220 36.84 10.75 -0.39
C ASN A 220 38.37 10.61 -0.44
N VAL A 221 38.89 10.50 -1.66
CA VAL A 221 40.33 10.50 -1.94
C VAL A 221 40.73 11.82 -2.59
N GLU A 222 41.99 12.20 -2.48
CA GLU A 222 42.51 13.33 -3.24
C GLU A 222 42.37 13.05 -4.73
N ASP A 223 41.85 14.00 -5.47
CA ASP A 223 41.80 13.95 -6.92
C ASP A 223 43.21 14.11 -7.53
N CYS A 224 43.33 14.02 -8.83
CA CYS A 224 44.60 14.17 -9.51
C CYS A 224 45.24 15.57 -9.36
N ALA A 225 44.46 16.58 -8.97
CA ALA A 225 44.93 17.93 -8.65
C ALA A 225 45.31 18.11 -7.18
N GLY A 226 45.04 17.08 -6.33
CA GLY A 226 45.32 17.05 -4.90
C GLY A 226 44.28 17.71 -4.05
N GLU A 227 43.02 17.84 -4.55
CA GLU A 227 41.87 18.31 -3.78
C GLU A 227 41.07 17.11 -3.25
N CYS A 228 40.75 17.12 -1.94
CA CYS A 228 39.99 16.07 -1.28
C CYS A 228 38.54 16.06 -1.76
N GLY A 229 38.07 14.92 -2.27
CA GLY A 229 36.74 14.81 -2.86
C GLY A 229 36.57 15.69 -4.10
N GLY A 230 37.68 16.18 -4.65
CA GLY A 230 37.67 16.96 -5.88
C GLY A 230 37.18 16.12 -7.05
N SER A 231 36.72 16.79 -8.08
CA SER A 231 36.18 16.17 -9.29
C SER A 231 37.21 16.07 -10.42
N ALA A 232 38.44 16.58 -10.20
CA ALA A 232 39.47 16.51 -11.20
C ALA A 232 39.95 15.07 -11.39
N TYR A 233 39.95 14.59 -12.61
CA TYR A 233 40.46 13.28 -12.99
C TYR A 233 41.43 13.42 -14.17
N VAL A 234 42.29 12.46 -14.29
CA VAL A 234 43.16 12.39 -15.49
C VAL A 234 42.29 11.81 -16.59
N ASP A 235 41.96 12.64 -17.56
CA ASP A 235 41.22 12.19 -18.74
C ASP A 235 42.06 11.24 -19.61
N GLU A 236 41.49 10.63 -20.58
CA GLU A 236 42.14 9.71 -21.49
C GLU A 236 43.14 10.40 -22.46
N CYS A 237 43.25 11.74 -22.36
CA CYS A 237 44.28 12.57 -23.01
C CYS A 237 45.39 12.97 -22.06
N ASP A 238 45.49 12.38 -20.88
CA ASP A 238 46.49 12.68 -19.83
C ASP A 238 46.37 14.12 -19.25
N ILE A 239 45.18 14.76 -19.36
CA ILE A 239 44.91 16.06 -18.75
C ILE A 239 44.19 15.83 -17.40
N CYS A 240 44.70 16.50 -16.36
CA CYS A 240 44.09 16.45 -15.04
C CYS A 240 43.31 17.76 -14.79
N ASP A 241 42.02 17.77 -14.95
CA ASP A 241 41.14 18.86 -14.54
C ASP A 241 39.67 18.35 -14.34
N ASP A 242 38.75 19.24 -14.04
CA ASP A 242 37.32 18.98 -13.89
C ASP A 242 36.49 19.51 -15.08
N ASN A 243 37.15 19.83 -16.18
CA ASN A 243 36.52 20.43 -17.32
C ASN A 243 36.15 19.38 -18.38
N SER A 244 34.97 18.83 -18.27
CA SER A 244 34.43 17.85 -19.23
C SER A 244 34.31 18.36 -20.69
N ASP A 245 34.49 19.68 -20.92
CA ASP A 245 34.43 20.25 -22.27
C ASP A 245 35.73 20.03 -23.08
N ASN A 246 36.83 19.66 -22.40
CA ASN A 246 38.11 19.35 -23.03
C ASN A 246 38.51 17.88 -22.90
N ASP A 247 37.68 17.05 -22.23
CA ASP A 247 37.90 15.63 -22.13
C ASP A 247 37.90 15.00 -23.53
N CYS A 248 38.86 14.11 -23.76
CA CYS A 248 38.77 13.24 -24.92
C CYS A 248 37.62 12.27 -24.72
N THR A 249 36.63 12.38 -25.56
CA THR A 249 35.60 11.36 -25.65
C THR A 249 36.07 10.24 -26.58
N GLN A 250 35.82 9.01 -26.19
CA GLN A 250 35.92 7.91 -27.13
C GLN A 250 34.86 8.10 -28.21
N ASP A 251 35.27 7.94 -29.45
CA ASP A 251 34.27 7.74 -30.48
C ASP A 251 33.55 6.39 -30.25
N CYS A 252 32.46 6.19 -30.89
CA CYS A 252 31.64 4.99 -30.71
C CYS A 252 32.35 3.68 -31.14
N LEU A 253 33.50 3.76 -31.82
CA LEU A 253 34.38 2.61 -32.11
C LEU A 253 35.42 2.37 -30.99
N GLY A 254 35.38 3.15 -29.91
CA GLY A 254 36.29 3.05 -28.80
C GLY A 254 37.64 3.72 -29.03
N VAL A 255 37.75 4.61 -30.00
CA VAL A 255 38.97 5.38 -30.28
C VAL A 255 38.88 6.74 -29.57
N TRP A 256 39.79 7.00 -28.64
CA TRP A 256 39.85 8.27 -27.93
C TRP A 256 40.20 9.42 -28.89
N GLY A 257 39.34 10.46 -28.92
CA GLY A 257 39.50 11.58 -29.86
C GLY A 257 39.23 11.17 -31.33
N GLY A 258 38.59 10.06 -31.58
CA GLY A 258 38.18 9.63 -32.92
C GLY A 258 37.00 10.42 -33.48
N ASP A 259 36.78 10.30 -34.79
CA ASP A 259 35.74 11.04 -35.52
C ASP A 259 34.48 10.21 -35.81
N ALA A 260 34.42 8.93 -35.38
CA ALA A 260 33.26 8.09 -35.59
C ALA A 260 32.10 8.53 -34.69
N VAL A 261 30.94 8.70 -35.26
CA VAL A 261 29.71 9.10 -34.58
C VAL A 261 28.76 7.91 -34.60
N GLU A 262 28.22 7.57 -33.45
CA GLU A 262 27.10 6.64 -33.38
C GLU A 262 25.86 7.33 -33.95
N ASP A 263 25.29 6.76 -35.00
CA ASP A 263 24.03 7.25 -35.52
C ASP A 263 22.90 6.99 -34.48
N MET A 264 21.75 7.56 -34.72
CA MET A 264 20.61 7.44 -33.79
C MET A 264 20.04 6.01 -33.71
N CYS A 265 20.61 5.05 -34.43
CA CYS A 265 20.29 3.61 -34.38
C CYS A 265 21.41 2.76 -33.78
N GLY A 266 22.45 3.36 -33.24
CA GLY A 266 23.56 2.64 -32.64
C GLY A 266 24.56 2.09 -33.67
N THR A 267 24.54 2.56 -34.94
CA THR A 267 25.59 2.26 -35.92
C THR A 267 26.72 3.26 -35.76
N CYS A 268 27.87 2.75 -35.47
CA CYS A 268 29.03 3.59 -35.23
C CYS A 268 29.96 3.62 -36.43
N ASP A 269 29.97 4.69 -37.19
CA ASP A 269 30.94 4.94 -38.27
C ASP A 269 30.97 6.41 -38.73
N ASN A 270 31.62 6.71 -39.84
CA ASN A 270 31.69 8.02 -40.45
C ASN A 270 30.92 8.08 -41.78
N ASP A 271 29.99 7.16 -42.03
CA ASP A 271 29.27 7.06 -43.28
C ASP A 271 27.82 7.52 -43.14
N PRO A 272 27.48 8.78 -43.43
CA PRO A 272 26.12 9.29 -43.27
C PRO A 272 25.12 8.67 -44.26
N SER A 273 25.54 7.71 -45.10
CA SER A 273 24.66 7.05 -46.06
C SER A 273 23.91 5.85 -45.46
N ASN A 274 24.35 5.37 -44.30
CA ASN A 274 23.71 4.30 -43.54
C ASN A 274 23.03 4.77 -42.26
N ASP A 275 23.05 6.10 -42.03
CA ASP A 275 22.31 6.71 -40.91
C ASP A 275 20.84 6.31 -40.98
N CYS A 276 20.29 5.92 -39.84
CA CYS A 276 18.90 5.54 -39.78
C CYS A 276 17.94 6.71 -39.99
N VAL A 277 16.78 6.40 -40.48
CA VAL A 277 15.69 7.33 -40.71
C VAL A 277 14.79 7.30 -39.48
N GLN A 278 14.30 8.45 -39.07
CA GLN A 278 13.26 8.56 -38.06
C GLN A 278 12.01 7.82 -38.59
N ASP A 279 11.44 6.93 -37.76
CA ASP A 279 10.18 6.29 -38.09
C ASP A 279 8.99 7.26 -38.01
N ASP A 280 7.80 6.78 -38.32
CA ASP A 280 6.58 7.59 -38.26
C ASP A 280 6.21 8.05 -36.85
N CYS A 281 6.93 7.56 -35.81
CA CYS A 281 6.78 7.91 -34.42
C CYS A 281 7.80 8.94 -33.93
N GLY A 282 8.71 9.31 -34.80
CA GLY A 282 9.82 10.18 -34.45
C GLY A 282 11.01 9.44 -33.85
N GLU A 283 10.98 8.09 -33.74
CA GLU A 283 12.11 7.30 -33.27
C GLU A 283 13.09 7.00 -34.40
N TRP A 284 14.38 7.17 -34.12
CA TRP A 284 15.45 6.88 -35.07
C TRP A 284 15.67 5.37 -35.19
N GLY A 285 15.45 4.82 -36.39
CA GLY A 285 15.54 3.37 -36.65
C GLY A 285 14.49 2.55 -35.92
N GLY A 286 13.46 3.20 -35.44
CA GLY A 286 12.31 2.56 -34.83
C GLY A 286 11.66 1.55 -35.76
N ASP A 287 10.97 0.59 -35.20
CA ASP A 287 10.26 -0.47 -35.93
C ASP A 287 8.83 -0.06 -36.32
N GLY A 288 8.46 1.22 -36.13
CA GLY A 288 7.12 1.74 -36.37
C GLY A 288 6.11 1.40 -35.26
N ASN A 289 6.58 0.89 -34.14
CA ASN A 289 5.76 0.55 -32.98
C ASN A 289 5.54 1.75 -32.05
N CYS A 290 5.36 2.91 -32.60
CA CYS A 290 4.86 3.98 -31.78
C CYS A 290 3.38 3.84 -31.58
N ASP A 291 3.02 4.30 -30.47
CA ASP A 291 1.65 4.50 -30.20
C ASP A 291 1.08 5.60 -31.10
N ILE A 292 -0.06 5.41 -31.51
CA ILE A 292 -1.22 6.12 -31.96
C ILE A 292 -1.07 7.60 -32.15
N ASN A 293 -1.27 8.03 -33.35
CA ASN A 293 -1.27 9.44 -33.74
C ASN A 293 0.03 10.20 -33.42
N GLY A 294 1.15 9.46 -33.27
CA GLY A 294 2.47 10.05 -33.05
C GLY A 294 2.78 10.44 -31.59
N ILE A 295 2.06 9.90 -30.62
CA ILE A 295 2.39 10.07 -29.21
C ILE A 295 3.50 9.07 -28.85
N PRO A 296 4.69 9.53 -28.41
CA PRO A 296 5.76 8.65 -28.02
C PRO A 296 5.45 7.91 -26.73
N VAL A 297 5.73 6.62 -26.68
CA VAL A 297 5.68 5.80 -25.48
C VAL A 297 7.04 5.15 -25.23
N ASP A 298 7.43 5.01 -23.96
CA ASP A 298 8.74 4.48 -23.61
C ASP A 298 8.92 3.02 -24.01
N TRP A 299 7.83 2.24 -23.96
CA TRP A 299 7.83 0.84 -24.35
C TRP A 299 6.41 0.31 -24.60
N ILE A 300 6.30 -0.67 -25.48
CA ILE A 300 5.08 -1.48 -25.67
C ILE A 300 5.44 -2.94 -25.47
N ARG A 301 4.63 -3.67 -24.71
CA ARG A 301 4.80 -5.12 -24.52
C ARG A 301 3.59 -5.87 -25.03
N ASN A 302 3.89 -6.93 -25.72
CA ASN A 302 2.90 -7.87 -26.22
C ASN A 302 3.16 -9.24 -25.63
N TYR A 303 2.16 -9.80 -24.95
CA TYR A 303 2.28 -11.10 -24.30
C TYR A 303 1.39 -12.11 -25.01
N ASN A 304 2.03 -13.12 -25.55
CA ASN A 304 1.39 -14.30 -26.12
C ASN A 304 1.72 -15.48 -25.20
N ILE A 305 0.88 -15.73 -24.20
CA ILE A 305 1.08 -16.79 -23.20
C ILE A 305 0.71 -18.14 -23.79
N THR A 306 -0.33 -18.16 -24.64
CA THR A 306 -0.81 -19.36 -25.32
C THR A 306 -0.99 -19.12 -26.81
N THR A 307 -1.31 -20.17 -27.56
CA THR A 307 -1.64 -20.05 -28.99
C THR A 307 -3.13 -19.82 -29.24
N GLY A 308 -3.94 -19.74 -28.18
CA GLY A 308 -5.40 -19.76 -28.25
C GLY A 308 -6.13 -18.42 -28.09
N GLY A 309 -5.38 -17.34 -27.99
CA GLY A 309 -5.93 -16.00 -27.68
C GLY A 309 -5.89 -15.75 -26.17
N ASP A 310 -5.23 -14.65 -25.81
CA ASP A 310 -4.99 -14.24 -24.44
C ASP A 310 -5.64 -12.87 -24.21
N ILE A 311 -6.29 -12.69 -23.05
CA ILE A 311 -7.06 -11.50 -22.72
C ILE A 311 -6.68 -11.05 -21.31
N ALA A 312 -6.35 -9.77 -21.13
CA ALA A 312 -6.26 -9.13 -19.81
C ALA A 312 -7.52 -8.28 -19.54
N PHE A 313 -7.99 -8.30 -18.32
CA PHE A 313 -9.14 -7.51 -17.88
C PHE A 313 -8.78 -6.44 -16.84
N CYS A 314 -7.73 -6.65 -16.06
CA CYS A 314 -7.32 -5.74 -15.01
C CYS A 314 -5.80 -5.65 -14.96
N VAL A 315 -5.27 -4.46 -14.71
CA VAL A 315 -3.87 -4.19 -14.39
C VAL A 315 -3.80 -3.45 -13.05
N GLN A 316 -2.84 -3.84 -12.19
CA GLN A 316 -2.57 -3.16 -10.92
C GLN A 316 -1.07 -3.02 -10.71
N PRO A 317 -0.61 -1.94 -10.06
CA PRO A 317 0.78 -1.78 -9.68
C PRO A 317 1.15 -2.78 -8.57
N THR A 318 2.43 -3.11 -8.48
CA THR A 318 2.96 -3.98 -7.42
C THR A 318 4.01 -3.25 -6.59
N ASN A 319 4.19 -3.65 -5.35
CA ASN A 319 5.08 -3.00 -4.38
C ASN A 319 6.55 -2.94 -4.83
N ASP A 320 6.96 -3.79 -5.75
CA ASP A 320 8.29 -3.80 -6.37
C ASP A 320 8.42 -2.85 -7.57
N GLY A 321 7.36 -2.08 -7.86
CA GLY A 321 7.29 -1.14 -8.98
C GLY A 321 6.91 -1.76 -10.32
N GLY A 322 6.62 -3.07 -10.37
CA GLY A 322 6.13 -3.75 -11.55
C GLY A 322 4.60 -3.76 -11.65
N PHE A 323 4.04 -4.68 -12.45
CA PHE A 323 2.60 -4.78 -12.69
C PHE A 323 2.11 -6.21 -12.59
N ILE A 324 0.89 -6.38 -12.08
CA ILE A 324 0.14 -7.63 -12.10
C ILE A 324 -1.09 -7.48 -12.99
N LEU A 325 -1.31 -8.43 -13.88
CA LEU A 325 -2.47 -8.48 -14.74
C LEU A 325 -3.27 -9.75 -14.48
N SER A 326 -4.59 -9.64 -14.53
CA SER A 326 -5.50 -10.79 -14.53
C SER A 326 -6.27 -10.90 -15.82
N GLY A 327 -6.68 -12.13 -16.16
CA GLY A 327 -7.41 -12.37 -17.37
C GLY A 327 -7.67 -13.83 -17.67
N ALA A 328 -7.66 -14.17 -18.96
CA ALA A 328 -7.76 -15.54 -19.44
C ALA A 328 -6.75 -15.80 -20.55
N ALA A 329 -6.17 -17.00 -20.54
CA ALA A 329 -5.31 -17.51 -21.58
C ALA A 329 -5.85 -18.85 -22.08
N ASN A 330 -6.23 -18.93 -23.37
CA ASN A 330 -6.87 -20.11 -23.96
C ASN A 330 -8.04 -20.67 -23.13
N TYR A 331 -8.95 -19.81 -22.68
CA TYR A 331 -10.10 -20.14 -21.83
C TYR A 331 -9.76 -20.63 -20.42
N GLN A 332 -8.57 -20.35 -19.91
CA GLN A 332 -8.17 -20.65 -18.53
C GLN A 332 -7.80 -19.36 -17.81
N GLY A 333 -8.12 -19.28 -16.51
CA GLY A 333 -7.77 -18.13 -15.69
C GLY A 333 -6.27 -17.86 -15.69
N MET A 334 -5.85 -16.59 -15.76
CA MET A 334 -4.45 -16.23 -15.88
C MET A 334 -4.10 -15.07 -14.95
N LEU A 335 -2.91 -15.17 -14.35
CA LEU A 335 -2.17 -14.03 -13.79
C LEU A 335 -0.84 -13.88 -14.53
N LEU A 336 -0.44 -12.63 -14.74
CA LEU A 336 0.80 -12.27 -15.41
C LEU A 336 1.48 -11.15 -14.62
N LYS A 337 2.72 -11.35 -14.17
CA LYS A 337 3.53 -10.38 -13.42
C LYS A 337 4.67 -9.88 -14.30
N THR A 338 4.90 -8.58 -14.25
CA THR A 338 6.00 -7.91 -14.95
C THR A 338 6.83 -7.06 -14.00
N ASP A 339 8.01 -6.70 -14.41
CA ASP A 339 8.78 -5.63 -13.80
C ASP A 339 8.22 -4.23 -14.20
N SER A 340 8.89 -3.17 -13.74
CA SER A 340 8.51 -1.76 -14.01
C SER A 340 8.64 -1.34 -15.48
N GLN A 341 9.37 -2.10 -16.31
CA GLN A 341 9.51 -1.89 -17.74
C GLN A 341 8.59 -2.80 -18.57
N GLY A 342 7.61 -3.41 -17.91
CA GLY A 342 6.72 -4.36 -18.56
C GLY A 342 7.38 -5.67 -18.98
N VAL A 343 8.60 -5.99 -18.56
CA VAL A 343 9.24 -7.27 -18.91
C VAL A 343 8.60 -8.37 -18.08
N LEU A 344 8.17 -9.44 -18.77
CA LEU A 344 7.51 -10.57 -18.13
C LEU A 344 8.46 -11.24 -17.11
N GLU A 345 8.05 -11.28 -15.85
CA GLU A 345 8.73 -12.03 -14.80
C GLU A 345 8.19 -13.45 -14.70
N TRP A 346 6.88 -13.58 -14.64
CA TRP A 346 6.20 -14.87 -14.67
C TRP A 346 4.75 -14.75 -15.17
N SER A 347 4.21 -15.86 -15.65
CA SER A 347 2.78 -16.04 -15.90
C SER A 347 2.33 -17.39 -15.36
N GLN A 348 1.13 -17.43 -14.79
CA GLN A 348 0.52 -18.64 -14.26
C GLN A 348 -0.88 -18.82 -14.87
N ILE A 349 -1.16 -20.04 -15.27
CA ILE A 349 -2.49 -20.46 -15.77
C ILE A 349 -3.14 -21.33 -14.71
N TYR A 350 -4.38 -21.01 -14.40
CA TYR A 350 -5.17 -21.68 -13.39
C TYR A 350 -6.34 -22.38 -14.05
N GLU A 351 -6.35 -23.71 -13.94
CA GLU A 351 -7.37 -24.57 -14.54
C GLU A 351 -8.30 -25.13 -13.45
N LYS A 352 -9.59 -24.81 -13.51
CA LYS A 352 -10.60 -25.32 -12.58
C LYS A 352 -11.80 -25.92 -13.31
N GLY A 353 -12.21 -25.30 -14.39
CA GLY A 353 -13.37 -25.68 -15.19
C GLY A 353 -13.07 -25.90 -16.65
N VAL A 354 -14.05 -25.60 -17.49
CA VAL A 354 -13.93 -25.70 -18.96
C VAL A 354 -13.57 -24.35 -19.57
N ASP A 355 -14.03 -23.29 -18.93
CA ASP A 355 -13.81 -21.91 -19.32
C ASP A 355 -13.69 -21.09 -18.01
N ASP A 356 -12.49 -20.62 -17.75
CA ASP A 356 -12.11 -19.99 -16.49
C ASP A 356 -11.59 -18.58 -16.79
N VAL A 357 -11.97 -17.64 -15.97
CA VAL A 357 -11.61 -16.22 -16.13
C VAL A 357 -11.31 -15.60 -14.79
N LEU A 358 -10.28 -14.76 -14.72
CA LEU A 358 -9.99 -13.87 -13.60
C LEU A 358 -10.24 -12.42 -14.04
N ASN A 359 -11.31 -11.81 -13.54
CA ASN A 359 -11.76 -10.48 -13.96
C ASN A 359 -10.99 -9.36 -13.29
N SER A 360 -10.61 -9.52 -12.03
CA SER A 360 -9.92 -8.50 -11.23
C SER A 360 -8.85 -9.15 -10.37
N VAL A 361 -7.75 -8.42 -10.13
CA VAL A 361 -6.62 -8.82 -9.29
C VAL A 361 -6.11 -7.63 -8.49
N ILE A 362 -5.64 -7.91 -7.28
CA ILE A 362 -4.91 -6.96 -6.44
C ILE A 362 -3.67 -7.64 -5.86
N GLN A 363 -2.64 -6.86 -5.58
CA GLN A 363 -1.58 -7.32 -4.70
C GLN A 363 -2.06 -7.16 -3.25
N SER A 364 -1.96 -8.23 -2.48
CA SER A 364 -2.33 -8.28 -1.08
C SER A 364 -1.18 -7.74 -0.20
N SER A 365 -1.51 -7.23 0.97
CA SER A 365 -0.55 -6.68 1.95
C SER A 365 0.56 -7.64 2.37
N ASP A 366 0.36 -8.96 2.20
CA ASP A 366 1.38 -10.00 2.43
C ASP A 366 2.34 -10.22 1.25
N GLY A 367 2.23 -9.42 0.18
CA GLY A 367 3.04 -9.50 -1.04
C GLY A 367 2.52 -10.48 -2.10
N GLY A 368 1.61 -11.38 -1.77
CA GLY A 368 0.95 -12.26 -2.73
C GLY A 368 -0.17 -11.58 -3.51
N PHE A 369 -0.98 -12.35 -4.26
CA PHE A 369 -2.04 -11.80 -5.10
C PHE A 369 -3.37 -12.44 -4.79
N VAL A 370 -4.45 -11.63 -4.88
CA VAL A 370 -5.82 -12.13 -4.78
C VAL A 370 -6.56 -11.74 -6.06
N ALA A 371 -7.22 -12.71 -6.65
CA ALA A 371 -7.99 -12.48 -7.87
C ALA A 371 -9.38 -13.10 -7.77
N THR A 372 -10.33 -12.51 -8.48
CA THR A 372 -11.70 -13.02 -8.59
C THR A 372 -12.17 -13.10 -10.02
N GLY A 373 -13.10 -13.99 -10.25
CA GLY A 373 -13.72 -14.19 -11.55
C GLY A 373 -14.73 -15.32 -11.51
N TYR A 374 -14.64 -16.22 -12.48
CA TYR A 374 -15.51 -17.40 -12.55
C TYR A 374 -14.80 -18.60 -13.18
N TYR A 375 -15.35 -19.76 -12.95
CA TYR A 375 -15.05 -20.97 -13.69
C TYR A 375 -16.34 -21.64 -14.18
N THR A 376 -16.27 -22.31 -15.32
CA THR A 376 -17.41 -23.01 -15.92
C THR A 376 -17.39 -24.48 -15.55
N ASN A 377 -18.42 -24.95 -14.87
CA ASN A 377 -18.58 -26.36 -14.54
C ASN A 377 -18.71 -27.22 -15.82
N PRO A 378 -18.05 -28.37 -15.90
CA PRO A 378 -18.14 -29.26 -17.08
C PRO A 378 -19.58 -29.74 -17.36
N PHE A 379 -20.41 -29.80 -16.34
CA PHE A 379 -21.83 -30.14 -16.45
C PHE A 379 -22.58 -29.58 -15.22
N PRO A 380 -23.62 -28.78 -15.37
CA PRO A 380 -24.42 -28.49 -16.59
C PRO A 380 -23.92 -27.31 -17.45
N GLY A 381 -22.68 -26.85 -17.31
CA GLY A 381 -22.14 -25.74 -18.08
C GLY A 381 -22.47 -24.36 -17.48
N MET A 382 -22.74 -24.29 -16.17
CA MET A 382 -22.97 -23.05 -15.44
C MET A 382 -21.67 -22.52 -14.86
N VAL A 383 -21.59 -21.20 -14.72
CA VAL A 383 -20.42 -20.54 -14.14
C VAL A 383 -20.61 -20.37 -12.62
N ASP A 384 -19.55 -20.60 -11.88
CA ASP A 384 -19.49 -20.35 -10.44
C ASP A 384 -18.44 -19.27 -10.15
N LEU A 385 -18.73 -18.40 -9.19
CA LEU A 385 -17.78 -17.42 -8.68
C LEU A 385 -16.53 -18.13 -8.16
N TRP A 386 -15.38 -17.59 -8.49
CA TRP A 386 -14.09 -18.13 -8.10
C TRP A 386 -13.19 -17.02 -7.55
N ILE A 387 -12.49 -17.34 -6.46
CA ILE A 387 -11.49 -16.48 -5.83
C ILE A 387 -10.25 -17.33 -5.61
N ILE A 388 -9.10 -16.80 -5.94
CA ILE A 388 -7.79 -17.39 -5.66
C ILE A 388 -6.94 -16.41 -4.87
N LYS A 389 -6.20 -16.92 -3.90
CA LYS A 389 -5.10 -16.24 -3.23
C LYS A 389 -3.82 -16.97 -3.55
N THR A 390 -2.81 -16.26 -4.01
CA THR A 390 -1.51 -16.82 -4.34
C THR A 390 -0.42 -16.22 -3.44
N ASP A 391 0.74 -16.86 -3.41
CA ASP A 391 1.97 -16.23 -2.97
C ASP A 391 2.50 -15.24 -4.04
N GLU A 392 3.61 -14.58 -3.77
CA GLU A 392 4.28 -13.63 -4.67
C GLU A 392 4.75 -14.25 -6.01
N SER A 393 4.92 -15.58 -6.05
CA SER A 393 5.31 -16.33 -7.25
C SER A 393 4.11 -16.87 -8.05
N GLY A 394 2.89 -16.54 -7.66
CA GLY A 394 1.66 -17.01 -8.31
C GLY A 394 1.22 -18.42 -7.89
N ASN A 395 1.82 -19.06 -6.87
CA ASN A 395 1.35 -20.36 -6.41
C ASN A 395 0.12 -20.20 -5.51
N ILE A 396 -0.94 -20.98 -5.74
CA ILE A 396 -2.17 -20.91 -4.95
C ILE A 396 -1.88 -21.27 -3.49
N GLN A 397 -2.24 -20.37 -2.59
CA GLN A 397 -2.25 -20.59 -1.14
C GLN A 397 -3.62 -21.11 -0.68
N TRP A 398 -4.69 -20.50 -1.17
CA TRP A 398 -6.06 -20.96 -0.99
C TRP A 398 -6.94 -20.54 -2.18
N GLU A 399 -8.03 -21.22 -2.34
CA GLU A 399 -9.08 -20.87 -3.29
C GLU A 399 -10.46 -21.09 -2.68
N GLU A 400 -11.41 -20.24 -3.06
CA GLU A 400 -12.80 -20.35 -2.68
C GLU A 400 -13.70 -20.24 -3.90
N SER A 401 -14.83 -20.90 -3.84
CA SER A 401 -15.82 -20.81 -4.91
C SER A 401 -17.24 -20.79 -4.35
N TYR A 402 -18.09 -20.10 -5.08
CA TYR A 402 -19.51 -20.04 -4.75
C TYR A 402 -20.34 -20.26 -6.00
N GLY A 403 -21.21 -21.24 -5.95
CA GLY A 403 -22.19 -21.52 -6.98
C GLY A 403 -23.24 -22.50 -6.50
N THR A 404 -24.35 -22.52 -7.19
CA THR A 404 -25.45 -23.45 -6.96
C THR A 404 -25.74 -24.19 -8.27
N ASN A 405 -26.04 -25.47 -8.19
CA ASN A 405 -26.36 -26.29 -9.35
C ASN A 405 -27.43 -25.61 -10.23
N ASN A 406 -27.12 -25.37 -11.49
CA ASN A 406 -27.93 -24.77 -12.53
C ASN A 406 -28.10 -23.23 -12.48
N LYS A 407 -27.16 -22.49 -11.90
CA LYS A 407 -27.19 -21.02 -11.84
C LYS A 407 -25.82 -20.45 -12.13
N ASN A 408 -25.79 -19.26 -12.76
CA ASN A 408 -24.56 -18.55 -13.04
C ASN A 408 -24.25 -17.55 -11.94
N ASN A 409 -23.05 -17.66 -11.36
CA ASN A 409 -22.52 -16.73 -10.36
C ASN A 409 -21.10 -16.35 -10.78
N TRP A 410 -20.73 -15.09 -10.69
CA TRP A 410 -19.37 -14.67 -11.00
C TRP A 410 -18.92 -13.51 -10.12
N GLY A 411 -17.63 -13.41 -9.90
CA GLY A 411 -16.96 -12.26 -9.29
C GLY A 411 -16.55 -11.28 -10.40
N SER A 412 -16.84 -10.00 -10.20
CA SER A 412 -16.50 -8.95 -11.15
C SER A 412 -15.29 -8.17 -10.68
N ASP A 413 -15.23 -7.82 -9.39
CA ASP A 413 -14.17 -7.00 -8.82
C ASP A 413 -13.85 -7.41 -7.38
N ILE A 414 -12.59 -7.16 -6.95
CA ILE A 414 -12.08 -7.52 -5.62
C ILE A 414 -11.17 -6.43 -5.07
N ILE A 415 -11.33 -6.14 -3.79
CA ILE A 415 -10.45 -5.25 -3.03
C ILE A 415 -9.94 -5.93 -1.77
N GLU A 416 -8.75 -5.53 -1.27
CA GLU A 416 -8.32 -5.81 0.08
C GLU A 416 -8.89 -4.72 1.00
N TYR A 417 -9.52 -5.14 2.08
CA TYR A 417 -10.10 -4.23 3.06
C TYR A 417 -9.08 -3.94 4.17
N SER A 418 -9.18 -2.78 4.79
CA SER A 418 -8.24 -2.27 5.79
C SER A 418 -7.96 -3.19 6.99
N ASP A 419 -8.78 -4.24 7.22
CA ASP A 419 -8.52 -5.27 8.23
C ASP A 419 -7.69 -6.47 7.70
N GLY A 420 -7.21 -6.41 6.45
CA GLY A 420 -6.43 -7.47 5.79
C GLY A 420 -7.29 -8.60 5.20
N GLY A 421 -8.62 -8.44 5.17
CA GLY A 421 -9.55 -9.34 4.49
C GLY A 421 -9.88 -8.85 3.07
N TYR A 422 -10.78 -9.55 2.39
CA TYR A 422 -11.13 -9.28 0.99
C TYR A 422 -12.62 -9.08 0.82
N VAL A 423 -12.99 -8.14 -0.04
CA VAL A 423 -14.39 -7.91 -0.43
C VAL A 423 -14.51 -8.09 -1.94
N VAL A 424 -15.47 -8.90 -2.35
CA VAL A 424 -15.75 -9.23 -3.76
C VAL A 424 -17.14 -8.75 -4.12
N THR A 425 -17.27 -8.05 -5.23
CA THR A 425 -18.55 -7.81 -5.89
C THR A 425 -18.76 -8.71 -7.09
N GLY A 426 -19.98 -8.88 -7.49
CA GLY A 426 -20.36 -9.66 -8.66
C GLY A 426 -21.84 -9.96 -8.70
N THR A 427 -22.16 -11.08 -9.32
CA THR A 427 -23.54 -11.54 -9.50
C THR A 427 -23.81 -12.83 -8.74
N LYS A 428 -24.91 -12.85 -8.02
CA LYS A 428 -25.45 -14.02 -7.34
C LYS A 428 -26.83 -14.37 -7.92
N ASN A 429 -26.99 -15.60 -8.38
CA ASN A 429 -28.22 -16.12 -8.91
C ASN A 429 -28.65 -17.38 -8.15
N ASP A 430 -29.49 -17.21 -7.11
CA ASP A 430 -29.96 -18.31 -6.26
C ASP A 430 -31.36 -18.81 -6.63
N ASP A 431 -32.25 -17.93 -7.11
CA ASP A 431 -33.67 -18.21 -7.29
C ASP A 431 -34.21 -17.78 -8.68
N GLY A 432 -34.54 -18.74 -9.51
CA GLY A 432 -35.22 -18.46 -10.78
C GLY A 432 -34.31 -17.82 -11.83
N ASP A 433 -34.81 -16.88 -12.60
CA ASP A 433 -34.09 -16.12 -13.62
C ASP A 433 -33.55 -14.78 -13.09
N ASN A 434 -33.55 -14.58 -11.77
CA ASN A 434 -33.19 -13.33 -11.12
C ASN A 434 -31.72 -13.36 -10.70
N ALA A 435 -30.91 -12.53 -11.31
CA ALA A 435 -29.54 -12.26 -10.88
C ALA A 435 -29.55 -11.06 -9.92
N ASN A 436 -28.74 -11.09 -8.88
CA ASN A 436 -28.63 -10.02 -7.90
C ASN A 436 -27.19 -9.56 -7.74
N ALA A 437 -26.98 -8.25 -7.67
CA ALA A 437 -25.70 -7.69 -7.26
C ALA A 437 -25.36 -8.16 -5.83
N THR A 438 -24.14 -8.60 -5.61
CA THR A 438 -23.71 -9.16 -4.31
C THR A 438 -22.41 -8.56 -3.85
N LEU A 439 -22.24 -8.46 -2.53
CA LEU A 439 -20.94 -8.34 -1.87
C LEU A 439 -20.70 -9.54 -0.98
N ARG A 440 -19.47 -9.99 -0.96
CA ARG A 440 -19.01 -11.10 -0.13
C ARG A 440 -17.72 -10.70 0.54
N LYS A 441 -17.67 -10.73 1.87
CA LYS A 441 -16.48 -10.41 2.65
C LYS A 441 -15.84 -11.69 3.17
N TYR A 442 -14.53 -11.79 3.02
CA TYR A 442 -13.70 -12.89 3.45
C TYR A 442 -12.60 -12.38 4.37
N ASN A 443 -12.17 -13.19 5.33
CA ASN A 443 -10.94 -12.89 6.06
C ASN A 443 -9.70 -13.21 5.19
N SER A 444 -8.50 -12.86 5.68
CA SER A 444 -7.23 -13.11 4.98
C SER A 444 -6.98 -14.59 4.65
N GLY A 445 -7.54 -15.52 5.42
CA GLY A 445 -7.45 -16.96 5.19
C GLY A 445 -8.51 -17.53 4.24
N GLY A 446 -9.30 -16.68 3.54
CA GLY A 446 -10.33 -17.11 2.59
C GLY A 446 -11.67 -17.52 3.21
N SER A 447 -11.84 -17.46 4.54
CA SER A 447 -13.13 -17.85 5.15
C SER A 447 -14.16 -16.74 4.98
N LEU A 448 -15.36 -17.09 4.50
CA LEU A 448 -16.45 -16.16 4.33
C LEU A 448 -16.92 -15.60 5.68
N LEU A 449 -16.93 -14.29 5.84
CA LEU A 449 -17.44 -13.58 7.01
C LEU A 449 -18.93 -13.24 6.85
N TRP A 450 -19.29 -12.61 5.75
CA TRP A 450 -20.68 -12.33 5.40
C TRP A 450 -20.89 -12.29 3.88
N SER A 451 -22.14 -12.40 3.47
CA SER A 451 -22.57 -12.31 2.06
C SER A 451 -23.93 -11.68 1.97
N GLU A 452 -24.00 -10.51 1.34
CA GLU A 452 -25.23 -9.74 1.18
C GLU A 452 -25.57 -9.55 -0.30
N THR A 453 -26.86 -9.31 -0.56
CA THR A 453 -27.37 -9.06 -1.91
C THR A 453 -28.17 -7.77 -1.95
N TYR A 454 -27.94 -6.98 -2.99
CA TYR A 454 -28.55 -5.67 -3.16
C TYR A 454 -29.40 -5.64 -4.41
N SER A 455 -30.56 -6.26 -4.30
CA SER A 455 -31.52 -6.30 -5.42
C SER A 455 -32.44 -5.07 -5.44
N SER A 456 -32.78 -4.61 -6.61
CA SER A 456 -33.78 -3.57 -6.84
C SER A 456 -34.78 -3.94 -7.94
N SER A 457 -34.52 -5.00 -8.69
CA SER A 457 -35.36 -5.50 -9.79
C SER A 457 -35.05 -6.99 -10.06
N ASP A 458 -35.49 -7.49 -11.20
CA ASP A 458 -35.36 -8.91 -11.56
C ASP A 458 -33.96 -9.31 -12.01
N TYR A 459 -33.10 -8.34 -12.37
CA TYR A 459 -31.74 -8.60 -12.84
C TYR A 459 -30.81 -7.44 -12.44
N ASP A 460 -29.97 -7.65 -11.46
CA ASP A 460 -29.03 -6.67 -10.95
C ASP A 460 -27.62 -7.27 -10.95
N GLU A 461 -26.63 -6.49 -11.35
CA GLU A 461 -25.22 -6.90 -11.41
C GLU A 461 -24.33 -5.89 -10.73
N GLY A 462 -23.41 -6.35 -9.88
CA GLY A 462 -22.31 -5.56 -9.34
C GLY A 462 -21.09 -5.72 -10.22
N ILE A 463 -20.51 -4.62 -10.70
CA ILE A 463 -19.41 -4.63 -11.66
C ILE A 463 -18.12 -4.14 -11.02
N SER A 464 -18.12 -3.01 -10.35
CA SER A 464 -16.95 -2.41 -9.73
C SER A 464 -17.21 -2.02 -8.29
N LEU A 465 -16.17 -2.01 -7.47
CA LEU A 465 -16.23 -1.87 -6.03
C LEU A 465 -15.04 -1.04 -5.52
N ILE A 466 -15.29 -0.14 -4.59
CA ILE A 466 -14.25 0.55 -3.82
C ILE A 466 -14.51 0.46 -2.32
N GLU A 467 -13.43 0.45 -1.52
CA GLU A 467 -13.48 0.89 -0.13
C GLU A 467 -13.38 2.42 -0.13
N THR A 468 -14.23 3.05 0.65
CA THR A 468 -14.30 4.50 0.74
C THR A 468 -13.49 5.01 1.92
N SER A 469 -13.05 6.26 1.87
CA SER A 469 -12.25 6.90 2.93
C SER A 469 -12.89 6.87 4.32
N ASP A 470 -14.21 6.68 4.39
CA ASP A 470 -14.96 6.52 5.64
C ASP A 470 -15.10 5.05 6.10
N GLY A 471 -14.37 4.10 5.46
CA GLY A 471 -14.32 2.68 5.82
C GLY A 471 -15.57 1.88 5.42
N ASN A 472 -16.36 2.40 4.50
CA ASN A 472 -17.53 1.76 3.93
C ASN A 472 -17.23 1.22 2.53
N PHE A 473 -18.23 0.64 1.85
CA PHE A 473 -18.09 0.17 0.47
C PHE A 473 -19.07 0.85 -0.45
N VAL A 474 -18.63 1.13 -1.67
CA VAL A 474 -19.52 1.53 -2.77
C VAL A 474 -19.34 0.56 -3.91
N LEU A 475 -20.45 -0.02 -4.36
CA LEU A 475 -20.50 -0.83 -5.56
C LEU A 475 -21.39 -0.19 -6.63
N VAL A 476 -21.00 -0.40 -7.88
CA VAL A 476 -21.74 0.08 -9.04
C VAL A 476 -22.01 -1.04 -10.04
N GLY A 477 -22.95 -0.81 -10.94
CA GLY A 477 -23.33 -1.73 -11.99
C GLY A 477 -24.63 -1.33 -12.67
N PHE A 478 -25.46 -2.31 -12.98
CA PHE A 478 -26.77 -2.06 -13.56
C PHE A 478 -27.89 -2.82 -12.86
N SER A 479 -29.09 -2.33 -13.06
CA SER A 479 -30.32 -2.90 -12.52
C SER A 479 -31.42 -2.87 -13.55
N GLY A 480 -32.05 -4.01 -13.86
CA GLY A 480 -33.02 -4.09 -14.92
C GLY A 480 -33.93 -5.28 -14.87
N THR A 481 -34.59 -5.56 -16.01
CA THR A 481 -35.41 -6.74 -16.20
C THR A 481 -34.69 -7.71 -17.15
N SER A 482 -34.98 -8.99 -17.04
CA SER A 482 -34.45 -10.05 -17.91
C SER A 482 -34.70 -9.81 -19.42
N HIS A 483 -35.41 -8.75 -19.81
CA HIS A 483 -35.79 -8.40 -21.17
C HIS A 483 -35.11 -7.12 -21.70
N GLY A 484 -34.04 -6.62 -21.04
CA GLY A 484 -33.10 -5.69 -21.66
C GLY A 484 -33.35 -4.20 -21.44
N ALA A 485 -34.05 -3.80 -20.39
CA ALA A 485 -34.10 -2.40 -19.94
C ALA A 485 -33.29 -2.28 -18.66
N TYR A 486 -32.01 -1.91 -18.78
CA TYR A 486 -31.09 -1.74 -17.64
C TYR A 486 -30.95 -0.26 -17.29
N LYS A 487 -30.81 0.03 -16.01
CA LYS A 487 -30.54 1.37 -15.45
C LYS A 487 -29.24 1.35 -14.70
N HIS A 488 -28.61 2.48 -14.56
CA HIS A 488 -27.51 2.67 -13.64
C HIS A 488 -27.90 2.26 -12.22
N PHE A 489 -27.00 1.56 -11.56
CA PHE A 489 -27.17 1.06 -10.19
C PHE A 489 -25.95 1.42 -9.37
N MET A 490 -26.18 1.95 -8.17
CA MET A 490 -25.14 2.31 -7.22
C MET A 490 -25.65 2.11 -5.81
N VAL A 491 -24.86 1.49 -4.96
CA VAL A 491 -25.20 1.27 -3.55
C VAL A 491 -23.97 1.51 -2.66
N LYS A 492 -24.17 2.21 -1.55
CA LYS A 492 -23.22 2.35 -0.46
C LYS A 492 -23.69 1.49 0.70
N VAL A 493 -22.75 0.75 1.28
CA VAL A 493 -22.98 -0.13 2.42
C VAL A 493 -21.92 0.11 3.48
N ASP A 494 -22.24 -0.18 4.74
CA ASP A 494 -21.27 -0.14 5.82
C ASP A 494 -20.30 -1.34 5.79
N ALA A 495 -19.32 -1.35 6.68
CA ALA A 495 -18.30 -2.42 6.78
C ALA A 495 -18.90 -3.82 7.06
N ASP A 496 -20.12 -3.89 7.61
CA ASP A 496 -20.86 -5.11 7.90
C ASP A 496 -21.82 -5.53 6.76
N GLY A 497 -21.82 -4.78 5.64
CA GLY A 497 -22.69 -5.04 4.49
C GLY A 497 -24.11 -4.47 4.58
N ASN A 498 -24.43 -3.66 5.59
CA ASN A 498 -25.76 -3.07 5.69
C ASN A 498 -25.90 -1.89 4.72
N GLU A 499 -27.01 -1.83 3.99
CA GLU A 499 -27.30 -0.76 3.05
C GLU A 499 -27.41 0.59 3.75
N ILE A 500 -26.53 1.55 3.41
CA ILE A 500 -26.63 2.95 3.84
C ILE A 500 -27.56 3.71 2.90
N TRP A 501 -27.30 3.61 1.61
CA TRP A 501 -28.22 4.10 0.56
C TRP A 501 -28.05 3.29 -0.72
N LYS A 502 -29.09 3.29 -1.54
CA LYS A 502 -29.13 2.66 -2.86
C LYS A 502 -29.82 3.56 -3.86
N LYS A 503 -29.23 3.70 -5.03
CA LYS A 503 -29.77 4.52 -6.13
C LYS A 503 -29.87 3.70 -7.40
N ARG A 504 -30.99 3.90 -8.07
CA ARG A 504 -31.27 3.41 -9.40
C ARG A 504 -31.74 4.57 -10.26
N PHE A 505 -31.05 4.88 -11.33
CA PHE A 505 -31.29 6.08 -12.11
C PHE A 505 -31.02 5.87 -13.59
N GLY A 506 -31.35 6.90 -14.40
CA GLY A 506 -31.23 6.84 -15.84
C GLY A 506 -32.58 6.58 -16.54
N THR A 507 -32.53 6.36 -17.84
CA THR A 507 -33.70 6.17 -18.71
C THR A 507 -34.11 4.69 -18.82
N ASN A 508 -35.11 4.34 -19.58
CA ASN A 508 -35.51 2.95 -19.84
C ASN A 508 -34.80 2.37 -21.08
N THR A 509 -33.51 2.66 -21.22
CA THR A 509 -32.64 2.12 -22.24
C THR A 509 -31.58 1.22 -21.58
N GLN A 510 -30.74 0.53 -22.33
CA GLN A 510 -29.65 -0.23 -21.73
C GLN A 510 -28.57 0.73 -21.26
N GLN A 511 -28.26 0.68 -19.97
CA GLN A 511 -27.32 1.55 -19.26
C GLN A 511 -26.61 0.77 -18.18
N SER A 512 -25.34 1.08 -17.93
CA SER A 512 -24.56 0.49 -16.85
C SER A 512 -23.54 1.49 -16.31
N LEU A 513 -23.12 1.33 -15.07
CA LEU A 513 -21.88 1.86 -14.52
C LEU A 513 -20.89 0.70 -14.45
N ASN A 514 -19.69 0.88 -15.00
CA ASN A 514 -18.70 -0.17 -15.12
C ASN A 514 -17.51 0.03 -14.17
N ALA A 515 -17.24 1.27 -13.79
CA ALA A 515 -16.18 1.60 -12.84
C ALA A 515 -16.58 2.74 -11.91
N VAL A 516 -15.96 2.78 -10.72
CA VAL A 516 -16.22 3.80 -9.69
C VAL A 516 -14.91 4.17 -8.99
N CYS A 517 -14.77 5.45 -8.65
CA CYS A 517 -13.69 5.96 -7.80
C CYS A 517 -14.25 6.96 -6.78
N GLU A 518 -13.51 7.20 -5.71
CA GLU A 518 -13.76 8.29 -4.77
C GLU A 518 -12.98 9.53 -5.25
N SER A 519 -13.68 10.64 -5.38
CA SER A 519 -13.07 11.93 -5.77
C SER A 519 -12.40 12.61 -4.57
N PRO A 520 -11.47 13.56 -4.79
CA PRO A 520 -10.77 14.24 -3.70
C PRO A 520 -11.67 15.00 -2.72
N ASP A 521 -12.90 15.35 -3.13
CA ASP A 521 -13.91 15.97 -2.28
C ASP A 521 -14.70 14.96 -1.42
N GLY A 522 -14.35 13.66 -1.51
CA GLY A 522 -15.00 12.57 -0.77
C GLY A 522 -16.34 12.11 -1.33
N ASN A 523 -16.71 12.58 -2.53
CA ASN A 523 -17.88 12.09 -3.26
C ASN A 523 -17.50 10.92 -4.18
N TYR A 524 -18.47 10.30 -4.84
CA TYR A 524 -18.23 9.14 -5.69
C TYR A 524 -18.47 9.48 -7.14
N VAL A 525 -17.51 9.16 -7.99
CA VAL A 525 -17.61 9.32 -9.43
C VAL A 525 -17.62 7.95 -10.08
N ALA A 526 -18.60 7.72 -10.93
CA ALA A 526 -18.77 6.46 -11.63
C ALA A 526 -18.96 6.70 -13.13
N ALA A 527 -18.44 5.78 -13.93
CA ALA A 527 -18.51 5.85 -15.37
C ALA A 527 -19.01 4.55 -16.00
N GLY A 528 -19.49 4.64 -17.22
CA GLY A 528 -20.04 3.52 -17.96
C GLY A 528 -20.65 3.96 -19.29
N TYR A 529 -21.90 3.55 -19.55
CA TYR A 529 -22.60 3.92 -20.79
C TYR A 529 -24.07 4.30 -20.56
N CYS A 530 -24.59 5.15 -21.45
CA CYS A 530 -25.98 5.53 -21.58
C CYS A 530 -26.52 5.16 -22.98
N ASN A 531 -27.82 5.36 -23.23
CA ASN A 531 -28.48 5.30 -24.54
C ASN A 531 -28.24 4.02 -25.37
N ASN A 532 -28.47 2.82 -24.79
CA ASN A 532 -28.35 1.53 -25.48
C ASN A 532 -26.92 1.22 -25.99
N TYR A 533 -25.91 1.36 -25.14
CA TYR A 533 -24.49 1.13 -25.42
C TYR A 533 -23.85 2.11 -26.42
N SER A 534 -24.48 3.24 -26.72
CA SER A 534 -24.02 4.11 -27.79
C SER A 534 -23.28 5.35 -27.34
N ASN A 535 -23.24 5.62 -26.04
CA ASN A 535 -22.64 6.85 -25.52
C ASN A 535 -21.99 6.62 -24.15
N ALA A 536 -20.79 7.16 -23.97
CA ALA A 536 -20.11 7.17 -22.67
C ALA A 536 -20.87 8.02 -21.64
N TYR A 537 -20.78 7.63 -20.40
CA TYR A 537 -21.48 8.27 -19.28
C TYR A 537 -20.58 8.41 -18.06
N ILE A 538 -20.65 9.56 -17.40
CA ILE A 538 -20.00 9.82 -16.11
C ILE A 538 -20.98 10.53 -15.18
N VAL A 539 -20.92 10.26 -13.87
CA VAL A 539 -21.78 10.85 -12.86
C VAL A 539 -21.08 11.00 -11.52
N GLN A 540 -21.29 12.13 -10.84
CA GLN A 540 -20.88 12.30 -9.44
C GLN A 540 -22.08 12.22 -8.50
N ARG A 541 -21.90 11.49 -7.39
CA ARG A 541 -22.88 11.29 -6.33
C ARG A 541 -22.34 11.70 -4.98
N GLU A 542 -23.15 12.41 -4.19
CA GLU A 542 -22.83 12.78 -2.82
C GLU A 542 -22.66 11.56 -1.91
N SER A 543 -21.57 11.52 -1.13
CA SER A 543 -21.20 10.36 -0.31
C SER A 543 -22.21 10.00 0.77
N ASN A 544 -22.87 11.00 1.37
CA ASN A 544 -23.82 10.80 2.48
C ASN A 544 -25.20 10.35 2.04
N SER A 545 -25.70 10.89 0.93
CA SER A 545 -27.10 10.69 0.48
C SER A 545 -27.21 9.89 -0.82
N GLY A 546 -26.14 9.79 -1.61
CA GLY A 546 -26.15 9.30 -2.97
C GLY A 546 -26.92 10.20 -3.95
N ASP A 547 -27.20 11.45 -3.60
CA ASP A 547 -27.88 12.38 -4.49
C ASP A 547 -26.93 12.85 -5.59
N MET A 548 -27.49 13.06 -6.79
CA MET A 548 -26.71 13.45 -7.95
C MET A 548 -26.22 14.89 -7.80
N GLN A 549 -24.93 15.10 -7.99
CA GLN A 549 -24.31 16.40 -8.08
C GLN A 549 -24.29 16.88 -9.53
N TRP A 550 -23.75 16.06 -10.41
CA TRP A 550 -23.77 16.27 -11.85
C TRP A 550 -23.72 14.93 -12.60
N ASP A 551 -24.09 14.93 -13.88
CA ASP A 551 -23.92 13.83 -14.81
C ASP A 551 -23.76 14.31 -16.25
N ASN A 552 -22.95 13.60 -17.03
CA ASN A 552 -22.72 13.85 -18.45
C ASN A 552 -22.88 12.56 -19.26
N CYS A 553 -23.68 12.65 -20.33
CA CYS A 553 -23.79 11.61 -21.34
C CYS A 553 -23.24 12.19 -22.65
N TYR A 554 -22.11 11.67 -23.14
CA TYR A 554 -21.36 12.23 -24.25
C TYR A 554 -21.94 11.76 -25.60
N ASP A 555 -22.89 12.52 -26.13
CA ASP A 555 -23.58 12.24 -27.39
C ASP A 555 -22.70 12.63 -28.60
N ASN A 556 -22.55 11.72 -29.55
CA ASN A 556 -21.97 11.96 -30.88
C ASN A 556 -20.45 12.19 -30.98
N ASN A 557 -19.68 11.83 -29.97
CA ASN A 557 -18.21 12.00 -30.00
C ASN A 557 -17.43 10.72 -30.32
N GLY A 558 -18.11 9.62 -30.66
CA GLY A 558 -17.47 8.33 -30.97
C GLY A 558 -17.18 7.48 -29.72
N TYR A 559 -17.37 8.01 -28.52
CA TYR A 559 -17.21 7.27 -27.27
C TYR A 559 -18.48 6.47 -26.99
N GLU A 560 -18.34 5.19 -26.69
CA GLU A 560 -19.50 4.31 -26.54
C GLU A 560 -19.63 3.72 -25.13
N TRP A 561 -18.51 3.30 -24.52
CA TRP A 561 -18.55 2.47 -23.33
C TRP A 561 -17.30 2.65 -22.50
N ILE A 562 -17.41 3.35 -21.37
CA ILE A 562 -16.28 3.47 -20.44
C ILE A 562 -16.14 2.17 -19.65
N ASN A 563 -14.94 1.59 -19.72
CA ASN A 563 -14.56 0.41 -18.94
C ASN A 563 -13.98 0.78 -17.60
N ASP A 564 -13.16 1.83 -17.54
CA ASP A 564 -12.42 2.17 -16.35
C ASP A 564 -12.39 3.68 -16.12
N ILE A 565 -12.30 4.10 -14.85
CA ILE A 565 -12.17 5.50 -14.42
C ILE A 565 -11.27 5.59 -13.21
N ILE A 566 -10.31 6.51 -13.24
CA ILE A 566 -9.46 6.83 -12.09
C ILE A 566 -9.46 8.34 -11.85
N PRO A 567 -9.31 8.80 -10.59
CA PRO A 567 -9.03 10.20 -10.31
C PRO A 567 -7.63 10.53 -10.85
N ALA A 568 -7.47 11.69 -11.48
CA ALA A 568 -6.20 12.13 -12.02
C ALA A 568 -5.43 12.97 -10.98
N SER A 569 -4.13 12.74 -10.86
CA SER A 569 -3.26 13.44 -9.91
C SER A 569 -3.22 14.96 -10.14
N ASP A 570 -3.43 15.41 -11.37
CA ASP A 570 -3.50 16.83 -11.79
C ASP A 570 -4.92 17.43 -11.68
N GLY A 571 -5.89 16.67 -11.17
CA GLY A 571 -7.29 17.03 -11.02
C GLY A 571 -8.20 16.47 -12.12
N GLY A 572 -9.48 16.27 -11.79
CA GLY A 572 -10.46 15.62 -12.67
C GLY A 572 -10.24 14.11 -12.77
N TYR A 573 -10.47 13.52 -13.96
CA TYR A 573 -10.53 12.07 -14.13
C TYR A 573 -9.93 11.64 -15.45
N TYR A 574 -9.28 10.47 -15.46
CA TYR A 574 -9.01 9.70 -16.67
C TYR A 574 -10.07 8.64 -16.85
N LEU A 575 -10.59 8.50 -18.07
CA LEU A 575 -11.59 7.51 -18.45
C LEU A 575 -11.05 6.69 -19.63
N LEU A 576 -11.23 5.39 -19.55
CA LEU A 576 -10.83 4.47 -20.60
C LEU A 576 -12.06 3.92 -21.32
N ASP A 577 -12.20 4.28 -22.59
CA ASP A 577 -13.25 3.71 -23.45
C ASP A 577 -12.86 2.30 -23.87
N LYS A 578 -13.84 1.42 -23.94
CA LYS A 578 -13.66 0.00 -24.28
C LYS A 578 -12.98 -0.22 -25.63
N TYR A 579 -13.20 0.67 -26.57
CA TYR A 579 -12.75 0.43 -27.91
C TYR A 579 -11.41 1.11 -28.19
N PHE A 580 -11.35 2.45 -28.12
CA PHE A 580 -10.15 3.10 -28.64
C PHE A 580 -9.81 4.45 -28.00
N TYR A 581 -10.50 4.92 -26.96
CA TYR A 581 -10.26 6.28 -26.46
C TYR A 581 -9.80 6.31 -25.00
N LEU A 582 -8.72 7.09 -24.77
CA LEU A 582 -8.39 7.64 -23.46
C LEU A 582 -8.93 9.07 -23.42
N ILE A 583 -9.64 9.40 -22.36
CA ILE A 583 -10.34 10.67 -22.19
C ILE A 583 -9.90 11.30 -20.87
N LYS A 584 -9.52 12.57 -20.88
CA LYS A 584 -9.36 13.40 -19.69
C LYS A 584 -10.61 14.24 -19.51
N ALA A 585 -11.24 14.12 -18.34
CA ALA A 585 -12.35 14.99 -17.92
C ALA A 585 -11.93 15.87 -16.74
N ASP A 586 -12.52 17.04 -16.61
CA ASP A 586 -12.33 17.92 -15.46
C ASP A 586 -13.14 17.46 -14.23
N GLU A 587 -13.08 18.23 -13.15
CA GLU A 587 -13.81 17.95 -11.90
C GLU A 587 -15.34 17.88 -12.06
N ASN A 588 -15.90 18.49 -13.11
CA ASN A 588 -17.32 18.50 -13.43
C ASN A 588 -17.71 17.43 -14.45
N GLY A 589 -16.74 16.62 -14.88
CA GLY A 589 -16.93 15.62 -15.91
C GLY A 589 -16.99 16.19 -17.33
N ASP A 590 -16.55 17.43 -17.58
CA ASP A 590 -16.44 17.97 -18.93
C ASP A 590 -15.13 17.49 -19.58
N ILE A 591 -15.18 17.06 -20.85
CA ILE A 591 -14.02 16.56 -21.56
C ILE A 591 -13.02 17.69 -21.78
N VAL A 592 -11.79 17.52 -21.29
CA VAL A 592 -10.64 18.42 -21.51
C VAL A 592 -9.95 18.05 -22.81
N TRP A 593 -9.61 16.77 -22.97
CA TRP A 593 -9.04 16.22 -24.19
C TRP A 593 -9.38 14.71 -24.32
N SER A 594 -9.15 14.18 -25.49
CA SER A 594 -9.23 12.75 -25.73
C SER A 594 -8.28 12.34 -26.84
N VAL A 595 -7.77 11.15 -26.75
CA VAL A 595 -6.89 10.55 -27.76
C VAL A 595 -7.40 9.19 -28.16
N GLU A 596 -7.33 8.90 -29.46
CA GLU A 596 -7.66 7.59 -30.03
C GLU A 596 -6.44 6.66 -29.88
N LEU A 597 -6.67 5.47 -29.31
CA LEU A 597 -5.68 4.43 -29.10
C LEU A 597 -5.87 3.31 -30.14
N ASP A 598 -4.78 2.64 -30.61
CA ASP A 598 -4.86 1.57 -31.61
C ASP A 598 -5.37 0.24 -31.04
N TYR A 599 -5.52 0.15 -29.73
CA TYR A 599 -5.85 -1.10 -29.04
C TYR A 599 -7.14 -0.99 -28.25
N ALA A 600 -7.91 -2.07 -28.22
CA ALA A 600 -9.06 -2.18 -27.33
C ALA A 600 -8.58 -2.28 -25.87
N ASN A 601 -8.93 -1.30 -25.04
CA ASN A 601 -8.41 -1.13 -23.70
C ASN A 601 -9.40 -1.63 -22.65
N GLN A 602 -8.87 -2.20 -21.55
CA GLN A 602 -9.67 -2.80 -20.49
C GLN A 602 -9.47 -2.11 -19.15
N SER A 603 -8.24 -1.72 -18.79
CA SER A 603 -7.91 -1.17 -17.50
C SER A 603 -6.76 -0.18 -17.59
N LEU A 604 -6.77 0.83 -16.71
CA LEU A 604 -5.71 1.83 -16.59
C LEU A 604 -5.39 2.12 -15.14
N ILE A 605 -4.16 2.53 -14.90
CA ILE A 605 -3.69 3.04 -13.61
C ILE A 605 -2.81 4.28 -13.85
N GLU A 606 -2.71 5.17 -12.87
CA GLU A 606 -1.77 6.29 -12.85
C GLU A 606 -0.68 6.01 -11.81
N LEU A 607 0.57 6.16 -12.20
CA LEU A 607 1.73 6.04 -11.32
C LEU A 607 2.00 7.36 -10.58
N ASP A 608 2.83 7.31 -9.54
CA ASP A 608 3.19 8.48 -8.72
C ASP A 608 3.83 9.63 -9.51
N ASP A 609 4.45 9.33 -10.65
CA ASP A 609 5.05 10.34 -11.54
C ASP A 609 4.07 10.92 -12.57
N GLY A 610 2.82 10.49 -12.56
CA GLY A 610 1.77 10.90 -13.49
C GLY A 610 1.71 10.08 -14.77
N THR A 611 2.57 9.09 -14.96
CA THR A 611 2.52 8.18 -16.11
C THR A 611 1.30 7.27 -15.99
N LEU A 612 0.55 7.14 -17.08
CA LEU A 612 -0.54 6.17 -17.18
C LEU A 612 -0.04 4.83 -17.71
N ILE A 613 -0.45 3.75 -17.08
CA ILE A 613 -0.23 2.39 -17.60
C ILE A 613 -1.55 1.85 -18.10
N LEU A 614 -1.57 1.43 -19.35
CA LEU A 614 -2.75 0.90 -20.02
C LEU A 614 -2.56 -0.57 -20.37
N ALA A 615 -3.61 -1.35 -20.11
CA ALA A 615 -3.67 -2.76 -20.51
C ALA A 615 -4.88 -3.04 -21.38
N GLY A 616 -4.69 -3.82 -22.43
CA GLY A 616 -5.76 -4.12 -23.38
C GLY A 616 -5.51 -5.37 -24.22
N ASN A 617 -6.35 -5.56 -25.24
CA ASN A 617 -6.39 -6.78 -26.03
C ASN A 617 -6.70 -6.52 -27.49
N GLU A 618 -5.92 -7.16 -28.38
CA GLU A 618 -6.26 -7.30 -29.80
C GLU A 618 -5.77 -8.63 -30.36
N SER A 619 -6.02 -9.75 -30.02
CA SER A 619 -5.40 -11.04 -30.34
C SER A 619 -4.31 -11.48 -29.35
N SER A 620 -3.80 -10.61 -28.55
CA SER A 620 -2.80 -10.80 -27.49
C SER A 620 -2.96 -9.72 -26.43
N ILE A 621 -2.30 -9.86 -25.29
CA ILE A 621 -2.32 -8.87 -24.22
C ILE A 621 -1.30 -7.78 -24.53
N TRP A 622 -1.73 -6.52 -24.43
CA TRP A 622 -0.89 -5.34 -24.57
C TRP A 622 -0.76 -4.61 -23.23
N LEU A 623 0.44 -4.09 -22.97
CA LEU A 623 0.76 -3.24 -21.84
C LEU A 623 1.74 -2.15 -22.30
N PHE A 624 1.45 -0.89 -21.96
CA PHE A 624 2.32 0.24 -22.30
C PHE A 624 2.12 1.43 -21.35
N PRO A 625 3.18 2.24 -21.10
CA PRO A 625 3.07 3.52 -20.42
C PRO A 625 2.66 4.61 -21.41
N LEU A 626 1.97 5.64 -20.91
CA LEU A 626 1.64 6.83 -21.67
C LEU A 626 1.81 8.05 -20.75
N ASP A 627 2.63 9.01 -21.16
CA ASP A 627 2.76 10.27 -20.47
C ASP A 627 1.69 11.25 -21.01
N PRO A 628 0.67 11.63 -20.17
CA PRO A 628 -0.40 12.51 -20.60
C PRO A 628 0.08 13.90 -21.05
N SER A 629 1.27 14.32 -20.62
CA SER A 629 1.85 15.61 -21.02
C SER A 629 2.28 15.65 -22.49
N ASN A 630 2.39 14.48 -23.13
CA ASN A 630 2.70 14.33 -24.55
C ASN A 630 1.45 14.38 -25.45
N ILE A 631 0.27 14.52 -24.85
CA ILE A 631 -1.01 14.62 -25.58
C ILE A 631 -1.31 16.10 -25.80
N ASP A 632 -1.22 16.58 -27.05
CA ASP A 632 -1.49 17.96 -27.47
C ASP A 632 -3.00 18.28 -27.64
#